data_a866bf7fa1599126c2122a4dcc94c0ca
#
_entry.id   a866bf7fa1599126c2122a4dcc94c0ca
#
_cell.length_a   1.000
_cell.length_b   1.000
_cell.length_c   1.000
_cell.angle_alpha   90.00
_cell.angle_beta   90.00
_cell.angle_gamma   90.00
#
_symmetry.space_group_name_H-M   'P 1'
#
loop_
_entity.id
_entity.type
_entity.pdbx_description
1 polymer ?
#
loop_
_entity_poly.entity_id
_entity_poly.type
_entity_poly.pdbx_seq_one_letter_code
_entity_poly.pdbx_strand_id
1 'polypeptide(L)'
;MTGYEHIEHTFAPVYDADSLVLILGTLPSVKSRENHFYYGHKQNRFWKVMADLCGEPVPETIEEKKKMLLAHHIAVWDVIQSCDIKGSSDSSIRNVEPTDIRRILAESQITRIYANGNKAGELYRKYQLPLTGIEATVLPSTSPANAAWRLESLCEVWRLSLIHIS
;
A
#
# COMPACT_ATOMS: atom_id res chain seq x y z
N MET A 1 -0.40 -0.80 32.24
CA MET A 1 -0.65 -1.21 30.83
C MET A 1 -0.24 -0.10 29.92
N THR A 2 0.49 -0.42 28.84
CA THR A 2 1.03 0.59 27.92
C THR A 2 0.01 1.06 26.88
N GLY A 3 -1.10 0.33 26.69
CA GLY A 3 -2.04 0.59 25.62
C GLY A 3 -1.56 0.13 24.24
N TYR A 4 -0.40 -0.49 24.16
CA TYR A 4 0.12 -1.06 22.91
C TYR A 4 -0.50 -2.41 22.59
N GLU A 5 -0.71 -2.65 21.31
CA GLU A 5 -1.21 -3.90 20.77
C GLU A 5 -0.21 -4.42 19.76
N HIS A 6 0.07 -5.72 19.79
CA HIS A 6 0.91 -6.36 18.78
C HIS A 6 0.07 -6.74 17.56
N ILE A 7 0.53 -6.32 16.38
CA ILE A 7 -0.18 -6.54 15.12
C ILE A 7 0.67 -7.40 14.19
N GLU A 8 0.05 -8.41 13.60
CA GLU A 8 0.64 -9.24 12.56
C GLU A 8 -0.10 -9.02 11.24
N HIS A 9 0.66 -8.99 10.13
CA HIS A 9 0.07 -8.94 8.79
C HIS A 9 -0.35 -10.35 8.40
N THR A 10 -1.64 -10.57 8.22
CA THR A 10 -2.19 -11.93 8.09
C THR A 10 -2.64 -12.31 6.67
N PHE A 11 -2.63 -11.38 5.72
CA PHE A 11 -3.06 -11.69 4.36
C PHE A 11 -1.95 -11.43 3.35
N ALA A 12 -2.05 -12.12 2.20
CA ALA A 12 -0.99 -12.17 1.20
C ALA A 12 -0.87 -10.87 0.39
N PRO A 13 0.32 -10.57 -0.14
CA PRO A 13 0.45 -9.49 -1.12
C PRO A 13 -0.31 -9.84 -2.40
N VAL A 14 -0.68 -8.79 -3.15
CA VAL A 14 -1.28 -8.95 -4.48
C VAL A 14 -0.18 -8.70 -5.50
N TYR A 15 0.18 -9.72 -6.27
CA TYR A 15 1.15 -9.60 -7.36
C TYR A 15 1.14 -10.86 -8.22
N ASP A 16 1.71 -10.76 -9.42
CA ASP A 16 2.02 -11.90 -10.26
C ASP A 16 3.33 -11.67 -11.01
N ALA A 17 3.70 -12.60 -11.87
CA ALA A 17 4.96 -12.53 -12.61
C ALA A 17 5.03 -11.32 -13.56
N ASP A 18 3.89 -10.76 -13.93
CA ASP A 18 3.79 -9.64 -14.86
C ASP A 18 3.66 -8.29 -14.17
N SER A 19 3.65 -8.24 -12.84
CA SER A 19 3.59 -6.99 -12.09
C SER A 19 4.80 -6.12 -12.39
N LEU A 20 4.58 -4.82 -12.62
CA LEU A 20 5.61 -3.87 -13.01
C LEU A 20 5.91 -2.83 -11.93
N VAL A 21 4.92 -2.53 -11.07
CA VAL A 21 5.07 -1.57 -9.98
C VAL A 21 4.52 -2.17 -8.70
N LEU A 22 5.06 -1.72 -7.57
CA LEU A 22 4.61 -2.13 -6.24
C LEU A 22 4.19 -0.89 -5.46
N ILE A 23 2.96 -0.90 -4.94
CA ILE A 23 2.45 0.14 -4.06
C ILE A 23 2.45 -0.40 -2.63
N LEU A 24 3.10 0.32 -1.74
CA LEU A 24 3.25 -0.09 -0.34
C LEU A 24 2.50 0.85 0.58
N GLY A 25 1.65 0.28 1.43
CA GLY A 25 1.13 0.98 2.59
C GLY A 25 2.00 0.72 3.82
N THR A 26 1.61 1.29 4.94
CA THR A 26 2.32 1.12 6.21
C THR A 26 1.98 -0.23 6.83
N LEU A 27 0.72 -0.37 7.20
CA LEU A 27 0.19 -1.59 7.78
C LEU A 27 -1.34 -1.56 7.62
N PRO A 28 -2.03 -2.72 7.59
CA PRO A 28 -3.47 -2.75 7.38
C PRO A 28 -4.23 -2.04 8.51
N SER A 29 -5.26 -1.26 8.15
CA SER A 29 -6.19 -0.69 9.11
C SER A 29 -6.97 -1.79 9.84
N VAL A 30 -7.71 -1.42 10.89
CA VAL A 30 -8.59 -2.36 11.60
C VAL A 30 -9.55 -3.04 10.61
N LYS A 31 -10.20 -2.27 9.73
CA LYS A 31 -11.11 -2.82 8.71
C LYS A 31 -10.43 -3.75 7.73
N SER A 32 -9.22 -3.41 7.29
CA SER A 32 -8.44 -4.27 6.39
C SER A 32 -8.09 -5.59 7.07
N ARG A 33 -7.73 -5.56 8.36
CA ARG A 33 -7.45 -6.77 9.13
C ARG A 33 -8.70 -7.64 9.32
N GLU A 34 -9.85 -7.03 9.56
CA GLU A 34 -11.12 -7.74 9.68
C GLU A 34 -11.52 -8.42 8.38
N ASN A 35 -11.32 -7.74 7.25
CA ASN A 35 -11.69 -8.23 5.93
C ASN A 35 -10.59 -9.06 5.26
N HIS A 36 -9.41 -9.13 5.86
CA HIS A 36 -8.22 -9.80 5.31
C HIS A 36 -7.85 -9.29 3.91
N PHE A 37 -8.04 -7.97 3.69
CA PHE A 37 -7.65 -7.35 2.42
C PHE A 37 -7.35 -5.85 2.58
N TYR A 38 -6.66 -5.29 1.58
CA TYR A 38 -6.09 -3.94 1.62
C TYR A 38 -7.14 -2.84 1.50
N TYR A 39 -6.90 -1.77 2.25
CA TYR A 39 -7.70 -0.53 2.16
C TYR A 39 -9.20 -0.77 2.34
N GLY A 40 -9.54 -1.56 3.37
CA GLY A 40 -10.91 -1.96 3.65
C GLY A 40 -11.79 -0.89 4.30
N HIS A 41 -11.20 0.20 4.80
CA HIS A 41 -11.96 1.28 5.41
C HIS A 41 -12.75 2.04 4.33
N LYS A 42 -14.06 2.21 4.54
CA LYS A 42 -14.96 2.82 3.54
C LYS A 42 -14.53 4.20 3.08
N GLN A 43 -13.91 4.98 3.95
CA GLN A 43 -13.49 6.33 3.64
C GLN A 43 -12.08 6.40 3.03
N ASN A 44 -11.36 5.29 2.95
CA ASN A 44 -10.08 5.27 2.25
C ASN A 44 -10.32 5.37 0.76
N ARG A 45 -9.63 6.28 0.10
CA ARG A 45 -9.84 6.59 -1.31
C ARG A 45 -9.03 5.74 -2.27
N PHE A 46 -8.28 4.77 -1.76
CA PHE A 46 -7.37 3.96 -2.59
C PHE A 46 -8.05 3.33 -3.80
N TRP A 47 -9.18 2.65 -3.57
CA TRP A 47 -9.86 1.96 -4.67
C TRP A 47 -10.48 2.91 -5.70
N LYS A 48 -10.90 4.09 -5.26
CA LYS A 48 -11.38 5.13 -6.17
C LYS A 48 -10.23 5.69 -7.03
N VAL A 49 -9.06 5.87 -6.41
CA VAL A 49 -7.86 6.31 -7.12
C VAL A 49 -7.42 5.26 -8.14
N MET A 50 -7.42 3.98 -7.74
CA MET A 50 -7.05 2.89 -8.65
C MET A 50 -8.04 2.77 -9.81
N ALA A 51 -9.33 2.88 -9.54
CA ALA A 51 -10.36 2.84 -10.59
C ALA A 51 -10.16 3.96 -11.61
N ASP A 52 -9.91 5.18 -11.14
CA ASP A 52 -9.62 6.32 -12.02
C ASP A 52 -8.38 6.07 -12.88
N LEU A 53 -7.31 5.61 -12.24
CA LEU A 53 -6.04 5.33 -12.91
C LEU A 53 -6.18 4.25 -13.98
N CYS A 54 -6.95 3.21 -13.68
CA CYS A 54 -7.18 2.08 -14.59
C CYS A 54 -8.29 2.31 -15.60
N GLY A 55 -9.05 3.39 -15.47
CA GLY A 55 -10.18 3.66 -16.36
C GLY A 55 -11.32 2.67 -16.22
N GLU A 56 -11.54 2.13 -15.00
CA GLU A 56 -12.55 1.13 -14.71
C GLU A 56 -13.48 1.58 -13.59
N PRO A 57 -14.69 0.97 -13.47
CA PRO A 57 -15.55 1.24 -12.32
C PRO A 57 -14.87 0.85 -11.01
N VAL A 58 -15.26 1.48 -9.90
CA VAL A 58 -14.70 1.16 -8.58
C VAL A 58 -15.04 -0.29 -8.22
N PRO A 59 -14.02 -1.13 -7.95
CA PRO A 59 -14.27 -2.54 -7.63
C PRO A 59 -14.90 -2.66 -6.24
N GLU A 60 -15.81 -3.63 -6.09
CA GLU A 60 -16.53 -3.82 -4.82
C GLU A 60 -16.08 -5.08 -4.09
N THR A 61 -15.78 -6.16 -4.81
CA THR A 61 -15.36 -7.42 -4.22
C THR A 61 -13.85 -7.55 -4.20
N ILE A 62 -13.34 -8.42 -3.31
CA ILE A 62 -11.91 -8.71 -3.25
C ILE A 62 -11.42 -9.27 -4.59
N GLU A 63 -12.21 -10.13 -5.23
CA GLU A 63 -11.86 -10.70 -6.52
C GLU A 63 -11.75 -9.64 -7.60
N GLU A 64 -12.71 -8.70 -7.66
CA GLU A 64 -12.68 -7.58 -8.59
C GLU A 64 -11.47 -6.69 -8.36
N LYS A 65 -11.14 -6.42 -7.09
CA LYS A 65 -9.98 -5.62 -6.71
C LYS A 65 -8.68 -6.25 -7.20
N LYS A 66 -8.50 -7.54 -6.93
CA LYS A 66 -7.31 -8.27 -7.38
C LYS A 66 -7.20 -8.30 -8.90
N LYS A 67 -8.31 -8.60 -9.56
CA LYS A 67 -8.36 -8.66 -11.03
C LYS A 67 -7.95 -7.34 -11.66
N MET A 68 -8.48 -6.22 -11.15
CA MET A 68 -8.14 -4.90 -11.65
C MET A 68 -6.65 -4.61 -11.50
N LEU A 69 -6.08 -4.83 -10.32
CA LEU A 69 -4.67 -4.59 -10.08
C LEU A 69 -3.78 -5.41 -11.01
N LEU A 70 -4.04 -6.71 -11.09
CA LEU A 70 -3.20 -7.62 -11.88
C LEU A 70 -3.33 -7.36 -13.37
N ALA A 71 -4.54 -7.01 -13.85
CA ALA A 71 -4.75 -6.65 -15.26
C ALA A 71 -3.95 -5.40 -15.67
N HIS A 72 -3.67 -4.52 -14.73
CA HIS A 72 -2.92 -3.29 -14.97
C HIS A 72 -1.49 -3.36 -14.43
N HIS A 73 -1.00 -4.55 -14.11
CA HIS A 73 0.39 -4.82 -13.69
C HIS A 73 0.81 -4.11 -12.40
N ILE A 74 -0.15 -3.95 -11.48
CA ILE A 74 0.06 -3.29 -10.19
C ILE A 74 0.08 -4.32 -9.08
N ALA A 75 1.14 -4.29 -8.27
CA ALA A 75 1.23 -5.10 -7.04
C ALA A 75 0.97 -4.21 -5.82
N VAL A 76 0.42 -4.81 -4.77
CA VAL A 76 0.11 -4.11 -3.53
C VAL A 76 0.56 -4.95 -2.34
N TRP A 77 1.21 -4.31 -1.39
CA TRP A 77 1.56 -4.90 -0.09
C TRP A 77 1.72 -3.77 0.93
N ASP A 78 2.23 -4.11 2.11
CA ASP A 78 2.56 -3.15 3.16
C ASP A 78 4.02 -3.32 3.57
N VAL A 79 4.62 -2.28 4.16
CA VAL A 79 6.00 -2.31 4.62
C VAL A 79 6.16 -3.19 5.86
N ILE A 80 5.17 -3.19 6.74
CA ILE A 80 5.26 -3.85 8.05
C ILE A 80 4.66 -5.24 8.03
N GLN A 81 5.44 -6.24 8.44
CA GLN A 81 4.97 -7.61 8.69
C GLN A 81 4.38 -7.71 10.09
N SER A 82 5.05 -7.12 11.08
CA SER A 82 4.54 -7.06 12.44
C SER A 82 5.09 -5.82 13.16
N CYS A 83 4.36 -5.35 14.15
CA CYS A 83 4.79 -4.24 14.98
C CYS A 83 3.94 -4.14 16.23
N ASP A 84 4.34 -3.23 17.12
CA ASP A 84 3.50 -2.80 18.23
C ASP A 84 3.00 -1.40 17.92
N ILE A 85 1.71 -1.17 18.13
CA ILE A 85 1.05 0.11 17.84
C ILE A 85 0.05 0.43 18.95
N LYS A 86 -0.16 1.73 19.19
CA LYS A 86 -1.14 2.23 20.13
C LYS A 86 -2.31 2.84 19.38
N GLY A 87 -3.44 2.15 19.37
CA GLY A 87 -4.61 2.57 18.59
C GLY A 87 -4.31 2.56 17.09
N SER A 88 -4.62 3.68 16.43
CA SER A 88 -4.34 3.86 14.99
C SER A 88 -3.24 4.90 14.74
N SER A 89 -2.46 5.23 15.77
CA SER A 89 -1.46 6.29 15.70
C SER A 89 -0.18 5.80 15.02
N ASP A 90 0.10 6.31 13.82
CA ASP A 90 1.34 6.00 13.08
C ASP A 90 2.59 6.36 13.86
N SER A 91 2.54 7.44 14.66
CA SER A 91 3.68 7.87 15.46
C SER A 91 4.01 6.93 16.62
N SER A 92 3.07 6.07 17.01
CA SER A 92 3.27 5.10 18.08
C SER A 92 3.89 3.79 17.62
N ILE A 93 4.03 3.57 16.30
CA ILE A 93 4.56 2.32 15.75
C ILE A 93 5.99 2.07 16.23
N ARG A 94 6.23 0.87 16.78
CA ARG A 94 7.55 0.45 17.25
C ARG A 94 7.73 -1.05 17.09
N ASN A 95 8.96 -1.53 17.27
CA ASN A 95 9.32 -2.95 17.17
C ASN A 95 8.89 -3.52 15.81
N VAL A 96 9.25 -2.82 14.74
CA VAL A 96 8.84 -3.17 13.38
C VAL A 96 9.63 -4.36 12.85
N GLU A 97 8.92 -5.38 12.35
CA GLU A 97 9.47 -6.38 11.47
C GLU A 97 8.99 -6.08 10.06
N PRO A 98 9.90 -5.83 9.11
CA PRO A 98 9.47 -5.53 7.73
C PRO A 98 9.04 -6.78 6.97
N THR A 99 8.18 -6.58 5.97
CA THR A 99 7.80 -7.63 5.04
C THR A 99 8.99 -8.01 4.14
N ASP A 100 8.99 -9.22 3.60
CA ASP A 100 10.06 -9.67 2.70
C ASP A 100 9.77 -9.27 1.25
N ILE A 101 10.00 -8.01 0.93
CA ILE A 101 9.76 -7.44 -0.40
C ILE A 101 10.65 -8.06 -1.47
N ARG A 102 11.85 -8.50 -1.10
CA ARG A 102 12.77 -9.12 -2.07
C ARG A 102 12.18 -10.36 -2.71
N ARG A 103 11.34 -11.10 -1.98
CA ARG A 103 10.64 -12.27 -2.53
C ARG A 103 9.75 -11.87 -3.71
N ILE A 104 8.98 -10.79 -3.54
CA ILE A 104 8.10 -10.29 -4.59
C ILE A 104 8.92 -9.80 -5.79
N LEU A 105 10.01 -9.07 -5.54
CA LEU A 105 10.86 -8.55 -6.60
C LEU A 105 11.48 -9.68 -7.42
N ALA A 106 11.85 -10.79 -6.77
CA ALA A 106 12.44 -11.95 -7.44
C ALA A 106 11.45 -12.70 -8.31
N GLU A 107 10.16 -12.64 -7.98
CA GLU A 107 9.09 -13.38 -8.67
C GLU A 107 8.31 -12.56 -9.68
N SER A 108 8.70 -11.31 -9.91
CA SER A 108 7.96 -10.37 -10.77
C SER A 108 8.93 -9.54 -11.63
N GLN A 109 8.37 -8.59 -12.36
CA GLN A 109 9.14 -7.64 -13.17
C GLN A 109 9.08 -6.23 -12.57
N ILE A 110 8.86 -6.13 -11.28
CA ILE A 110 8.74 -4.85 -10.59
C ILE A 110 10.07 -4.10 -10.60
N THR A 111 10.05 -2.87 -11.13
CA THR A 111 11.21 -1.99 -11.15
C THR A 111 10.93 -0.66 -10.45
N ARG A 112 9.69 -0.39 -10.09
CA ARG A 112 9.28 0.85 -9.44
C ARG A 112 8.48 0.56 -8.17
N ILE A 113 8.79 1.29 -7.12
CA ILE A 113 8.12 1.15 -5.81
C ILE A 113 7.55 2.51 -5.43
N TYR A 114 6.29 2.50 -5.01
CA TYR A 114 5.56 3.68 -4.56
C TYR A 114 5.11 3.48 -3.13
N ALA A 115 5.27 4.51 -2.31
CA ALA A 115 4.80 4.49 -0.93
C ALA A 115 3.54 5.34 -0.80
N ASN A 116 2.48 4.75 -0.28
CA ASN A 116 1.21 5.44 -0.06
C ASN A 116 1.29 6.22 1.25
N GLY A 117 1.76 7.46 1.15
CA GLY A 117 1.91 8.36 2.28
C GLY A 117 3.32 8.42 2.85
N ASN A 118 3.56 9.46 3.65
CA ASN A 118 4.89 9.74 4.21
C ASN A 118 5.39 8.66 5.17
N LYS A 119 4.49 8.09 5.99
CA LYS A 119 4.90 7.07 6.97
C LYS A 119 5.39 5.81 6.28
N ALA A 120 4.68 5.37 5.23
CA ALA A 120 5.11 4.21 4.45
C ALA A 120 6.48 4.47 3.80
N GLY A 121 6.68 5.67 3.24
CA GLY A 121 7.96 6.05 2.65
C GLY A 121 9.10 6.08 3.65
N GLU A 122 8.85 6.63 4.83
CA GLU A 122 9.83 6.71 5.91
C GLU A 122 10.28 5.32 6.37
N LEU A 123 9.31 4.43 6.59
CA LEU A 123 9.58 3.05 7.02
C LEU A 123 10.27 2.23 5.93
N TYR A 124 9.85 2.43 4.68
CA TYR A 124 10.51 1.78 3.55
C TYR A 124 11.99 2.16 3.47
N ARG A 125 12.30 3.44 3.58
CA ARG A 125 13.67 3.93 3.53
C ARG A 125 14.52 3.34 4.65
N LYS A 126 13.94 3.21 5.85
CA LYS A 126 14.66 2.71 7.01
C LYS A 126 14.88 1.20 6.95
N TYR A 127 13.88 0.43 6.55
CA TYR A 127 13.90 -1.02 6.69
C TYR A 127 14.07 -1.79 5.39
N GLN A 128 13.61 -1.24 4.27
CA GLN A 128 13.55 -1.97 3.00
C GLN A 128 14.58 -1.48 1.98
N LEU A 129 14.81 -0.19 1.88
CA LEU A 129 15.74 0.37 0.90
C LEU A 129 17.14 -0.24 0.98
N PRO A 130 17.72 -0.45 2.18
CA PRO A 130 19.04 -1.10 2.27
C PRO A 130 19.07 -2.52 1.70
N LEU A 131 17.92 -3.19 1.64
CA LEU A 131 17.81 -4.55 1.15
C LEU A 131 17.50 -4.62 -0.34
N THR A 132 16.71 -3.68 -0.86
CA THR A 132 16.24 -3.70 -2.26
C THR A 132 17.11 -2.86 -3.19
N GLY A 133 17.69 -1.80 -2.69
CA GLY A 133 18.43 -0.83 -3.51
C GLY A 133 17.55 0.01 -4.43
N ILE A 134 16.22 -0.10 -4.31
CA ILE A 134 15.27 0.63 -5.16
C ILE A 134 14.63 1.75 -4.34
N GLU A 135 14.83 3.01 -4.77
CA GLU A 135 14.18 4.16 -4.13
C GLU A 135 12.66 4.09 -4.33
N ALA A 136 11.90 4.45 -3.30
CA ALA A 136 10.46 4.55 -3.41
C ALA A 136 10.04 6.00 -3.67
N THR A 137 9.05 6.17 -4.54
CA THR A 137 8.40 7.47 -4.74
C THR A 137 7.26 7.58 -3.73
N VAL A 138 7.28 8.62 -2.90
CA VAL A 138 6.21 8.85 -1.92
C VAL A 138 5.06 9.59 -2.61
N LEU A 139 3.87 8.99 -2.54
CA LEU A 139 2.64 9.60 -3.08
C LEU A 139 1.78 10.10 -1.91
N PRO A 140 0.92 11.11 -2.16
CA PRO A 140 0.02 11.59 -1.10
C PRO A 140 -0.90 10.44 -0.64
N SER A 141 -1.09 10.33 0.66
CA SER A 141 -1.85 9.24 1.28
C SER A 141 -3.32 9.25 0.85
N THR A 142 -3.85 8.08 0.53
CA THR A 142 -5.28 7.90 0.25
C THR A 142 -6.13 7.82 1.52
N SER A 143 -5.50 7.81 2.69
CA SER A 143 -6.17 7.73 3.99
C SER A 143 -7.12 8.92 4.21
N PRO A 144 -8.30 8.70 4.84
CA PRO A 144 -9.17 9.81 5.21
C PRO A 144 -8.51 10.78 6.19
N ALA A 145 -7.48 10.35 6.92
CA ALA A 145 -6.70 11.23 7.80
C ALA A 145 -5.96 12.33 7.01
N ASN A 146 -5.72 12.12 5.71
CA ASN A 146 -5.12 13.11 4.82
C ASN A 146 -6.21 14.02 4.21
N ALA A 147 -6.99 14.67 5.06
CA ALA A 147 -8.19 15.40 4.67
C ALA A 147 -7.92 16.64 3.81
N ALA A 148 -6.70 17.17 3.81
CA ALA A 148 -6.33 18.31 2.98
C ALA A 148 -6.33 17.99 1.50
N TRP A 149 -6.20 16.71 1.14
CA TRP A 149 -6.21 16.27 -0.25
C TRP A 149 -7.61 15.84 -0.67
N ARG A 150 -8.09 16.42 -1.77
CA ARG A 150 -9.36 16.01 -2.39
C ARG A 150 -9.13 14.82 -3.31
N LEU A 151 -10.19 14.07 -3.60
CA LEU A 151 -10.10 12.90 -4.46
C LEU A 151 -9.52 13.25 -5.84
N GLU A 152 -9.98 14.35 -6.45
CA GLU A 152 -9.50 14.77 -7.78
C GLU A 152 -8.00 15.03 -7.79
N SER A 153 -7.49 15.68 -6.74
CA SER A 153 -6.06 15.98 -6.63
C SER A 153 -5.24 14.71 -6.42
N LEU A 154 -5.75 13.78 -5.62
CA LEU A 154 -5.12 12.47 -5.45
C LEU A 154 -5.04 11.73 -6.77
N CYS A 155 -6.15 11.62 -7.48
CA CYS A 155 -6.21 10.92 -8.77
C CYS A 155 -5.22 11.51 -9.77
N GLU A 156 -5.12 12.84 -9.82
CA GLU A 156 -4.20 13.52 -10.73
C GLU A 156 -2.73 13.15 -10.44
N VAL A 157 -2.31 13.30 -9.18
CA VAL A 157 -0.91 13.04 -8.79
C VAL A 157 -0.57 11.56 -8.96
N TRP A 158 -1.45 10.67 -8.53
CA TRP A 158 -1.23 9.23 -8.66
C TRP A 158 -1.16 8.81 -10.13
N ARG A 159 -2.06 9.34 -10.97
CA ARG A 159 -2.09 9.05 -12.41
C ARG A 159 -0.80 9.48 -13.09
N LEU A 160 -0.33 10.70 -12.81
CA LEU A 160 0.90 11.22 -13.40
C LEU A 160 2.13 10.39 -12.99
N SER A 161 2.14 9.91 -11.74
CA SER A 161 3.26 9.10 -11.23
C SER A 161 3.30 7.70 -11.82
N LEU A 162 2.13 7.13 -12.11
CA LEU A 162 2.01 5.74 -12.58
C LEU A 162 1.73 5.63 -14.09
N ILE A 163 1.72 6.73 -14.83
CA ILE A 163 1.36 6.76 -16.26
C ILE A 163 2.21 5.84 -17.14
N HIS A 164 3.42 5.54 -16.71
CA HIS A 164 4.37 4.75 -17.52
C HIS A 164 4.08 3.24 -17.53
N ILE A 165 3.09 2.80 -16.78
CA ILE A 165 2.72 1.38 -16.72
C ILE A 165 1.52 1.01 -17.57
N SER A 166 0.85 2.01 -18.12
CA SER A 166 -0.34 1.78 -18.96
C SER A 166 0.03 1.59 -20.41
#